data_0212c6bdc6cc7d473d30e693794defd2
#
_entry.id   0212c6bdc6cc7d473d30e693794defd2
#
_cell.length_a   1.000
_cell.length_b   1.000
_cell.length_c   1.000
_cell.angle_alpha   90.00
_cell.angle_beta   90.00
_cell.angle_gamma   90.00
#
_symmetry.space_group_name_H-M   'P 1'
#
loop_
_entity.id
_entity.type
_entity.pdbx_description
1 polymer ?
#
loop_
_entity_poly.entity_id
_entity_poly.type
_entity_poly.pdbx_seq_one_letter_code
_entity_poly.pdbx_strand_id
1 'polypeptide(L)'
;MKYSLYIGTNKYSLSTEDDILKLSPDMFQCKHRILIGNKDILKSTQMAYKKLFQKSIDKYNKISDGKEIKSYYCKINESQKQALATGILIKINEKNYKNLNEEKINENKKIELKGIKIGKYFIEKPIVQGGMGVGISWDRLAGNVAKNGCLGTISAICTGYYQNMKFVKKAVKGRPLGTENAYNREALFEIFKNARKICGDRPLACNILHAINDYARVVNDALEAGANIIVTGAGLPLELPKLVKDYPDVEIVPIVSSARALKIICKKWKAAGKMPGAVIVEGPKSGGHQGAKYEELFAPEHQLEAILPPIKEERDKWGDFPIIAAGGIWDNNDIKNIMALGADAVQMGTRFIGTYECDASDVLKQVLLEAKEEDIVIVSSPVGYPGRAVKTNLIKTLEPGEKKIQCISNCVFPCERGKGANRVGYCIADSLGDAYLGRLQSGLFFSGANGWRLKELVHVKDLIDELMTGNN
;
A
#
# COMPACT_ATOMS: atom_id res chain seq x y z
N MET A 1 -27.28 -32.53 1.34
CA MET A 1 -26.12 -31.91 2.00
C MET A 1 -25.92 -30.55 1.34
N LYS A 2 -25.76 -29.48 2.11
CA LYS A 2 -25.48 -28.16 1.51
C LYS A 2 -23.96 -27.96 1.44
N TYR A 3 -23.45 -27.58 0.30
CA TYR A 3 -22.06 -27.23 0.08
C TYR A 3 -21.93 -25.70 -0.01
N SER A 4 -20.84 -25.17 0.49
CA SER A 4 -20.50 -23.76 0.30
C SER A 4 -19.21 -23.64 -0.49
N LEU A 5 -19.24 -22.90 -1.59
CA LEU A 5 -18.09 -22.57 -2.41
C LEU A 5 -17.70 -21.13 -2.11
N TYR A 6 -16.43 -20.87 -1.89
CA TYR A 6 -15.89 -19.53 -1.70
C TYR A 6 -15.00 -19.16 -2.87
N ILE A 7 -15.28 -18.01 -3.48
CA ILE A 7 -14.47 -17.42 -4.53
C ILE A 7 -14.13 -16.00 -4.06
N GLY A 8 -12.89 -15.79 -3.62
CA GLY A 8 -12.54 -14.57 -2.90
C GLY A 8 -13.33 -14.44 -1.61
N THR A 9 -14.01 -13.32 -1.42
CA THR A 9 -14.89 -13.06 -0.26
C THR A 9 -16.34 -13.54 -0.48
N ASN A 10 -16.68 -13.96 -1.71
CA ASN A 10 -18.05 -14.33 -2.06
C ASN A 10 -18.33 -15.79 -1.71
N LYS A 11 -19.46 -16.03 -1.03
CA LYS A 11 -19.98 -17.34 -0.67
C LYS A 11 -21.07 -17.76 -1.65
N TYR A 12 -20.94 -18.93 -2.25
CA TYR A 12 -21.94 -19.58 -3.08
C TYR A 12 -22.47 -20.84 -2.40
N SER A 13 -23.78 -20.94 -2.21
CA SER A 13 -24.41 -22.13 -1.61
C SER A 13 -24.83 -23.08 -2.71
N LEU A 14 -24.39 -24.32 -2.66
CA LEU A 14 -24.66 -25.36 -3.65
C LEU A 14 -25.38 -26.52 -2.96
N SER A 15 -26.40 -27.04 -3.61
CA SER A 15 -27.24 -28.12 -3.05
C SER A 15 -26.68 -29.49 -3.40
N THR A 16 -26.05 -29.62 -4.57
CA THR A 16 -25.52 -30.86 -5.14
C THR A 16 -24.13 -30.62 -5.76
N GLU A 17 -23.40 -31.73 -6.04
CA GLU A 17 -22.14 -31.65 -6.79
C GLU A 17 -22.37 -31.21 -8.24
N ASP A 18 -23.55 -31.49 -8.81
CA ASP A 18 -23.92 -31.08 -10.17
C ASP A 18 -24.13 -29.58 -10.30
N ASP A 19 -24.46 -28.86 -9.22
CA ASP A 19 -24.58 -27.41 -9.23
C ASP A 19 -23.23 -26.72 -9.49
N ILE A 20 -22.13 -27.38 -9.17
CA ILE A 20 -20.76 -26.90 -9.45
C ILE A 20 -20.51 -26.86 -10.96
N LEU A 21 -21.05 -27.83 -11.70
CA LEU A 21 -20.89 -27.94 -13.16
C LEU A 21 -21.70 -26.88 -13.94
N LYS A 22 -22.67 -26.24 -13.26
CA LYS A 22 -23.54 -25.22 -13.86
C LYS A 22 -23.06 -23.78 -13.61
N LEU A 23 -21.94 -23.61 -12.90
CA LEU A 23 -21.38 -22.29 -12.66
C LEU A 23 -20.92 -21.66 -13.98
N SER A 24 -21.41 -20.45 -14.28
CA SER A 24 -21.05 -19.72 -15.50
C SER A 24 -19.55 -19.40 -15.56
N PRO A 25 -18.90 -19.49 -16.74
CA PRO A 25 -17.53 -19.06 -16.93
C PRO A 25 -17.25 -17.61 -16.52
N ASP A 26 -18.25 -16.74 -16.60
CA ASP A 26 -18.13 -15.32 -16.22
C ASP A 26 -17.94 -15.11 -14.71
N MET A 27 -18.38 -16.05 -13.89
CA MET A 27 -18.11 -16.04 -12.44
C MET A 27 -16.62 -16.23 -12.10
N PHE A 28 -15.82 -16.65 -13.07
CA PHE A 28 -14.38 -16.94 -12.92
C PHE A 28 -13.47 -15.85 -13.47
N GLN A 29 -14.00 -14.72 -13.94
CA GLN A 29 -13.18 -13.59 -14.41
C GLN A 29 -12.39 -12.89 -13.31
N CYS A 30 -12.75 -13.06 -12.05
CA CYS A 30 -11.92 -12.66 -10.93
C CYS A 30 -10.84 -13.71 -10.67
N LYS A 31 -9.63 -13.42 -11.01
CA LYS A 31 -8.28 -13.98 -10.80
C LYS A 31 -8.03 -15.05 -9.71
N HIS A 32 -9.05 -15.75 -9.24
CA HIS A 32 -8.96 -16.86 -8.29
C HIS A 32 -9.18 -18.17 -9.03
N ARG A 33 -8.26 -19.10 -8.86
CA ARG A 33 -8.23 -20.34 -9.62
C ARG A 33 -9.13 -21.38 -8.96
N ILE A 34 -10.11 -21.89 -9.69
CA ILE A 34 -10.94 -23.03 -9.33
C ILE A 34 -10.61 -24.19 -10.26
N LEU A 35 -10.41 -25.37 -9.71
CA LEU A 35 -10.16 -26.60 -10.48
C LEU A 35 -11.30 -27.59 -10.24
N ILE A 36 -12.05 -27.92 -11.29
CA ILE A 36 -13.01 -29.04 -11.29
C ILE A 36 -12.65 -29.92 -12.49
N GLY A 37 -12.16 -31.15 -12.30
CA GLY A 37 -11.69 -31.95 -13.40
C GLY A 37 -11.76 -33.46 -13.20
N ASN A 38 -11.78 -34.20 -14.30
CA ASN A 38 -11.76 -35.65 -14.34
C ASN A 38 -10.33 -36.20 -14.10
N LYS A 39 -10.26 -37.43 -13.57
CA LYS A 39 -9.10 -38.05 -12.90
C LYS A 39 -7.78 -38.12 -13.67
N ASP A 40 -7.72 -37.92 -14.99
CA ASP A 40 -6.60 -38.40 -15.81
C ASP A 40 -5.59 -37.34 -16.30
N ILE A 41 -5.75 -36.05 -16.01
CA ILE A 41 -4.90 -35.01 -16.66
C ILE A 41 -3.82 -34.40 -15.77
N LEU A 42 -3.72 -34.74 -14.50
CA LEU A 42 -2.96 -33.91 -13.55
C LEU A 42 -1.94 -34.60 -12.66
N LYS A 43 -1.31 -35.72 -13.07
CA LYS A 43 -0.32 -36.39 -12.19
C LYS A 43 0.90 -35.53 -11.83
N SER A 44 1.43 -34.69 -12.72
CA SER A 44 2.61 -33.87 -12.43
C SER A 44 2.28 -32.56 -11.69
N THR A 45 1.16 -31.92 -12.04
CA THR A 45 0.69 -30.70 -11.37
C THR A 45 0.07 -31.02 -10.00
N GLN A 46 -0.52 -32.19 -9.84
CA GLN A 46 -1.07 -32.66 -8.57
C GLN A 46 -0.02 -32.78 -7.46
N MET A 47 1.24 -33.14 -7.76
CA MET A 47 2.27 -33.31 -6.72
C MET A 47 2.72 -31.98 -6.10
N ALA A 48 2.87 -30.93 -6.90
CA ALA A 48 3.27 -29.61 -6.39
C ALA A 48 2.11 -28.94 -5.62
N TYR A 49 0.90 -29.03 -6.14
CA TYR A 49 -0.29 -28.51 -5.47
C TYR A 49 -0.67 -29.34 -4.23
N LYS A 50 -0.50 -30.63 -4.24
CA LYS A 50 -0.77 -31.50 -3.06
C LYS A 50 0.05 -31.08 -1.83
N LYS A 51 1.31 -30.67 -2.00
CA LYS A 51 2.14 -30.15 -0.91
C LYS A 51 1.67 -28.80 -0.35
N LEU A 52 1.24 -27.89 -1.21
CA LEU A 52 0.69 -26.58 -0.80
C LEU A 52 -0.69 -26.74 -0.14
N PHE A 53 -1.54 -27.55 -0.74
CA PHE A 53 -2.87 -27.86 -0.20
C PHE A 53 -2.80 -28.65 1.09
N GLN A 54 -1.89 -29.60 1.23
CA GLN A 54 -1.76 -30.37 2.45
C GLN A 54 -1.43 -29.49 3.65
N LYS A 55 -0.53 -28.51 3.51
CA LYS A 55 -0.24 -27.53 4.55
C LYS A 55 -1.47 -26.69 4.95
N SER A 56 -2.30 -26.32 3.98
CA SER A 56 -3.53 -25.57 4.23
C SER A 56 -4.61 -26.46 4.86
N ILE A 57 -4.73 -27.72 4.42
CA ILE A 57 -5.62 -28.72 4.99
C ILE A 57 -5.20 -29.06 6.42
N ASP A 58 -3.91 -29.23 6.69
CA ASP A 58 -3.37 -29.53 8.02
C ASP A 58 -3.59 -28.36 8.99
N LYS A 59 -3.48 -27.14 8.49
CA LYS A 59 -3.79 -25.93 9.25
C LYS A 59 -5.31 -25.84 9.55
N TYR A 60 -6.15 -26.18 8.59
CA TYR A 60 -7.60 -26.19 8.74
C TYR A 60 -8.09 -27.33 9.63
N ASN A 61 -7.51 -28.52 9.53
CA ASN A 61 -7.83 -29.66 10.38
C ASN A 61 -7.49 -29.42 11.86
N LYS A 62 -6.49 -28.59 12.14
CA LYS A 62 -6.19 -28.11 13.51
C LYS A 62 -7.26 -27.15 14.07
N ILE A 63 -8.02 -26.51 13.19
CA ILE A 63 -9.05 -25.51 13.55
C ILE A 63 -10.44 -26.15 13.53
N SER A 64 -10.66 -27.20 12.72
CA SER A 64 -12.00 -27.71 12.36
C SER A 64 -12.46 -28.96 13.11
N ASP A 65 -11.76 -29.42 14.12
CA ASP A 65 -12.20 -30.55 14.98
C ASP A 65 -12.75 -31.76 14.17
N GLY A 66 -11.97 -32.26 13.22
CA GLY A 66 -12.25 -33.52 12.51
C GLY A 66 -13.29 -33.47 11.37
N LYS A 67 -13.58 -32.30 10.80
CA LYS A 67 -14.51 -32.20 9.66
C LYS A 67 -13.82 -32.47 8.33
N GLU A 68 -14.47 -33.30 7.51
CA GLU A 68 -13.95 -33.74 6.21
C GLU A 68 -13.90 -32.57 5.21
N ILE A 69 -12.69 -32.26 4.68
CA ILE A 69 -12.47 -31.32 3.60
C ILE A 69 -12.28 -32.10 2.31
N LYS A 70 -13.13 -31.82 1.31
CA LYS A 70 -12.94 -32.34 -0.05
C LYS A 70 -12.42 -31.25 -0.94
N SER A 71 -11.32 -31.51 -1.63
CA SER A 71 -10.77 -30.65 -2.70
C SER A 71 -11.26 -31.15 -4.06
N TYR A 72 -11.75 -30.23 -4.87
CA TYR A 72 -12.20 -30.51 -6.22
C TYR A 72 -11.39 -29.73 -7.24
N TYR A 73 -11.12 -30.35 -8.40
CA TYR A 73 -10.40 -29.76 -9.51
C TYR A 73 -11.32 -29.63 -10.71
N CYS A 74 -11.47 -28.45 -11.28
CA CYS A 74 -12.31 -28.21 -12.45
C CYS A 74 -11.50 -27.83 -13.67
N LYS A 75 -11.77 -28.48 -14.81
CA LYS A 75 -11.26 -28.10 -16.12
C LYS A 75 -12.32 -27.29 -16.87
N ILE A 76 -12.02 -26.05 -17.20
CA ILE A 76 -12.88 -25.22 -18.05
C ILE A 76 -12.45 -25.39 -19.50
N ASN A 77 -13.43 -25.49 -20.38
CA ASN A 77 -13.39 -25.98 -21.78
C ASN A 77 -12.28 -25.37 -22.65
N GLU A 78 -11.76 -26.17 -23.59
CA GLU A 78 -10.53 -25.95 -24.37
C GLU A 78 -10.56 -24.85 -25.43
N SER A 79 -11.70 -24.25 -25.73
CA SER A 79 -11.80 -23.22 -26.78
C SER A 79 -11.37 -21.80 -26.37
N GLN A 80 -11.15 -21.57 -25.09
CA GLN A 80 -10.65 -20.28 -24.55
C GLN A 80 -9.51 -20.54 -23.59
N LYS A 81 -8.27 -20.27 -24.04
CA LYS A 81 -6.98 -20.28 -23.31
C LYS A 81 -7.07 -20.79 -21.86
N GLN A 82 -6.65 -22.04 -21.64
CA GLN A 82 -6.64 -22.80 -20.41
C GLN A 82 -6.47 -21.96 -19.14
N ALA A 83 -7.53 -21.71 -18.42
CA ALA A 83 -7.49 -21.18 -17.07
C ALA A 83 -7.74 -22.33 -16.10
N LEU A 84 -6.70 -22.72 -15.37
CA LEU A 84 -6.78 -23.65 -14.25
C LEU A 84 -7.25 -22.87 -13.02
N ALA A 85 -8.38 -23.26 -12.44
CA ALA A 85 -8.91 -22.67 -11.22
C ALA A 85 -8.92 -23.71 -10.09
N THR A 86 -8.46 -23.35 -8.90
CA THR A 86 -8.44 -24.22 -7.72
C THR A 86 -9.38 -23.69 -6.65
N GLY A 87 -10.36 -24.48 -6.26
CA GLY A 87 -11.27 -24.18 -5.15
C GLY A 87 -11.17 -25.21 -4.04
N ILE A 88 -11.37 -24.78 -2.80
CA ILE A 88 -11.55 -25.66 -1.65
C ILE A 88 -13.03 -25.68 -1.33
N LEU A 89 -13.65 -26.85 -1.42
CA LEU A 89 -15.02 -27.05 -0.98
C LEU A 89 -15.02 -27.45 0.50
N ILE A 90 -15.58 -26.59 1.32
CA ILE A 90 -15.67 -26.85 2.76
C ILE A 90 -17.11 -27.27 3.06
N LYS A 91 -17.27 -28.51 3.55
CA LYS A 91 -18.54 -28.98 4.09
C LYS A 91 -18.71 -28.40 5.48
N ILE A 92 -19.42 -27.29 5.60
CA ILE A 92 -19.67 -26.62 6.87
C ILE A 92 -21.13 -26.85 7.29
N ASN A 93 -21.33 -27.35 8.51
CA ASN A 93 -22.63 -27.33 9.13
C ASN A 93 -22.97 -25.86 9.49
N GLU A 94 -24.13 -25.34 9.09
CA GLU A 94 -24.53 -23.92 9.24
C GLU A 94 -24.35 -23.39 10.68
N LYS A 95 -24.51 -24.27 11.67
CA LYS A 95 -24.32 -23.93 13.09
C LYS A 95 -22.87 -23.55 13.42
N ASN A 96 -21.90 -24.14 12.75
CA ASN A 96 -20.46 -23.90 13.03
C ASN A 96 -19.89 -22.72 12.25
N TYR A 97 -20.55 -22.31 11.14
CA TYR A 97 -20.14 -21.10 10.42
C TYR A 97 -20.46 -19.83 11.20
N LYS A 98 -21.66 -19.81 11.83
CA LYS A 98 -22.00 -18.72 12.75
C LYS A 98 -21.02 -18.62 13.91
N ASN A 99 -20.70 -19.75 14.55
CA ASN A 99 -19.77 -19.79 15.68
C ASN A 99 -18.34 -19.34 15.29
N LEU A 100 -17.82 -19.76 14.13
CA LEU A 100 -16.48 -19.33 13.65
C LEU A 100 -16.39 -17.82 13.34
N ASN A 101 -17.47 -17.26 12.81
CA ASN A 101 -17.53 -15.82 12.59
C ASN A 101 -17.76 -15.05 13.89
N GLU A 102 -18.58 -15.58 14.80
CA GLU A 102 -18.77 -15.00 16.13
C GLU A 102 -17.52 -15.07 17.01
N GLU A 103 -16.76 -16.16 16.93
CA GLU A 103 -15.45 -16.29 17.60
C GLU A 103 -14.43 -15.29 17.04
N LYS A 104 -14.28 -15.18 15.71
CA LYS A 104 -13.40 -14.15 15.09
C LYS A 104 -13.84 -12.73 15.41
N ILE A 105 -15.14 -12.45 15.37
CA ILE A 105 -15.69 -11.15 15.76
C ILE A 105 -15.45 -10.88 17.25
N ASN A 106 -15.57 -11.90 18.10
CA ASN A 106 -15.32 -11.77 19.53
C ASN A 106 -13.83 -11.66 19.87
N GLU A 107 -12.93 -12.35 19.15
CA GLU A 107 -11.47 -12.17 19.26
C GLU A 107 -11.06 -10.76 18.81
N ASN A 108 -11.58 -10.29 17.69
CA ASN A 108 -11.30 -8.94 17.20
C ASN A 108 -11.85 -7.84 18.13
N LYS A 109 -12.98 -8.08 18.81
CA LYS A 109 -13.51 -7.15 19.83
C LYS A 109 -12.59 -7.01 21.05
N LYS A 110 -11.72 -7.99 21.33
CA LYS A 110 -10.74 -7.95 22.42
C LYS A 110 -9.46 -7.20 22.08
N ILE A 111 -9.22 -6.89 20.80
CA ILE A 111 -8.03 -6.14 20.39
C ILE A 111 -8.22 -4.69 20.74
N GLU A 112 -7.47 -4.23 21.71
CA GLU A 112 -7.41 -2.83 22.11
C GLU A 112 -6.40 -2.10 21.21
N LEU A 113 -6.83 -1.01 20.59
CA LEU A 113 -5.98 -0.17 19.76
C LEU A 113 -5.16 0.77 20.65
N LYS A 114 -3.96 0.31 21.03
CA LYS A 114 -3.04 1.07 21.90
C LYS A 114 -2.05 1.88 21.09
N GLY A 115 -1.64 3.02 21.62
CA GLY A 115 -0.55 3.81 21.05
C GLY A 115 0.76 3.02 20.97
N ILE A 116 1.63 3.45 20.06
CA ILE A 116 2.94 2.84 19.83
C ILE A 116 4.07 3.83 20.13
N LYS A 117 5.26 3.29 20.37
CA LYS A 117 6.47 4.08 20.61
C LYS A 117 7.44 3.88 19.44
N ILE A 118 7.72 4.93 18.69
CA ILE A 118 8.72 4.94 17.62
C ILE A 118 9.98 5.62 18.17
N GLY A 119 10.95 4.83 18.60
CA GLY A 119 12.09 5.33 19.36
C GLY A 119 11.62 6.10 20.61
N LYS A 120 11.93 7.40 20.70
CA LYS A 120 11.51 8.24 21.80
C LYS A 120 10.09 8.84 21.65
N TYR A 121 9.51 8.80 20.45
CA TYR A 121 8.23 9.43 20.15
C TYR A 121 7.04 8.50 20.45
N PHE A 122 6.11 8.97 21.25
CA PHE A 122 4.87 8.27 21.53
C PHE A 122 3.77 8.74 20.58
N ILE A 123 3.16 7.81 19.85
CA ILE A 123 2.02 8.01 18.97
C ILE A 123 0.80 7.46 19.69
N GLU A 124 -0.11 8.33 20.08
CA GLU A 124 -1.25 8.02 20.97
C GLU A 124 -2.22 6.99 20.37
N LYS A 125 -2.44 7.06 19.06
CA LYS A 125 -3.31 6.16 18.31
C LYS A 125 -2.46 5.39 17.29
N PRO A 126 -2.62 4.05 17.15
CA PRO A 126 -1.72 3.22 16.33
C PRO A 126 -1.98 3.38 14.83
N ILE A 127 -2.09 4.61 14.36
CA ILE A 127 -2.40 4.98 12.98
C ILE A 127 -1.33 5.94 12.47
N VAL A 128 -0.77 5.60 11.32
CA VAL A 128 0.15 6.43 10.55
C VAL A 128 -0.54 6.85 9.25
N GLN A 129 -0.60 8.13 8.98
CA GLN A 129 -0.96 8.59 7.65
C GLN A 129 0.27 8.48 6.76
N GLY A 130 0.21 7.65 5.73
CA GLY A 130 1.33 7.42 4.82
C GLY A 130 1.65 8.65 3.97
N GLY A 131 2.94 8.89 3.73
CA GLY A 131 3.38 9.96 2.85
C GLY A 131 2.90 9.75 1.41
N MET A 132 2.22 10.72 0.84
CA MET A 132 1.63 10.66 -0.50
C MET A 132 2.05 11.87 -1.33
N GLY A 133 2.85 11.61 -2.36
CA GLY A 133 3.27 12.62 -3.34
C GLY A 133 2.50 12.49 -4.66
N VAL A 134 2.39 13.55 -5.45
CA VAL A 134 2.83 14.93 -5.20
C VAL A 134 1.68 15.70 -4.58
N GLY A 135 1.93 16.47 -3.53
CA GLY A 135 0.94 17.42 -3.00
C GLY A 135 -0.29 16.84 -2.30
N ILE A 136 -0.31 15.56 -2.00
CA ILE A 136 -1.46 14.93 -1.34
C ILE A 136 -1.33 15.00 0.18
N SER A 137 -0.11 14.77 0.71
CA SER A 137 0.15 14.89 2.14
C SER A 137 1.24 15.92 2.41
N TRP A 138 0.83 17.15 2.68
CA TRP A 138 1.67 18.24 3.10
C TRP A 138 1.23 18.77 4.48
N ASP A 139 1.28 20.06 4.69
CA ASP A 139 1.08 20.68 6.01
C ASP A 139 -0.31 20.48 6.59
N ARG A 140 -1.37 20.64 5.78
CA ARG A 140 -2.74 20.54 6.28
C ARG A 140 -3.06 19.12 6.73
N LEU A 141 -2.83 18.13 5.86
CA LEU A 141 -3.13 16.74 6.19
C LEU A 141 -2.24 16.24 7.33
N ALA A 142 -0.92 16.30 7.16
CA ALA A 142 -0.01 15.75 8.16
C ALA A 142 -0.13 16.47 9.51
N GLY A 143 -0.31 17.80 9.49
CA GLY A 143 -0.51 18.59 10.71
C GLY A 143 -1.79 18.20 11.46
N ASN A 144 -2.92 18.04 10.76
CA ASN A 144 -4.18 17.64 11.38
C ASN A 144 -4.17 16.19 11.89
N VAL A 145 -3.52 15.28 11.14
CA VAL A 145 -3.34 13.89 11.61
C VAL A 145 -2.52 13.85 12.90
N ALA A 146 -1.40 14.58 12.96
CA ALA A 146 -0.58 14.66 14.16
C ALA A 146 -1.32 15.32 15.31
N LYS A 147 -2.07 16.42 15.08
CA LYS A 147 -2.91 17.08 16.06
C LYS A 147 -3.90 16.13 16.74
N ASN A 148 -4.39 15.13 16.00
CA ASN A 148 -5.37 14.15 16.50
C ASN A 148 -4.73 12.86 17.07
N GLY A 149 -3.44 12.88 17.42
CA GLY A 149 -2.76 11.80 18.15
C GLY A 149 -2.23 10.65 17.29
N CYS A 150 -2.28 10.79 15.98
CA CYS A 150 -1.69 9.86 15.00
C CYS A 150 -0.34 10.37 14.50
N LEU A 151 0.38 9.59 13.68
CA LEU A 151 1.59 10.07 13.02
C LEU A 151 1.24 10.66 11.65
N GLY A 152 1.36 11.99 11.53
CA GLY A 152 1.26 12.70 10.25
C GLY A 152 2.57 12.63 9.48
N THR A 153 2.50 12.32 8.18
CA THR A 153 3.69 12.14 7.34
C THR A 153 3.65 13.06 6.13
N ILE A 154 4.62 13.97 6.07
CA ILE A 154 4.84 14.88 4.95
C ILE A 154 5.58 14.15 3.83
N SER A 155 5.11 14.27 2.59
CA SER A 155 5.81 13.75 1.41
C SER A 155 6.79 14.78 0.86
N ALA A 156 8.07 14.43 0.75
CA ALA A 156 9.12 15.32 0.29
C ALA A 156 9.31 15.34 -1.25
N ILE A 157 8.52 14.57 -2.00
CA ILE A 157 8.69 14.51 -3.46
C ILE A 157 8.07 15.73 -4.14
N CYS A 158 8.86 16.44 -4.98
CA CYS A 158 8.40 17.57 -5.81
C CYS A 158 7.66 18.65 -4.99
N THR A 159 8.15 19.00 -3.82
CA THR A 159 7.54 20.01 -2.93
C THR A 159 7.47 21.40 -3.54
N GLY A 160 8.28 21.70 -4.57
CA GLY A 160 8.23 22.96 -5.31
C GLY A 160 6.90 23.25 -6.00
N TYR A 161 5.97 22.28 -6.09
CA TYR A 161 4.58 22.52 -6.51
C TYR A 161 3.74 23.22 -5.43
N TYR A 162 4.21 23.25 -4.17
CA TYR A 162 3.49 23.84 -3.05
C TYR A 162 3.27 25.34 -3.25
N GLN A 163 2.02 25.78 -3.09
CA GLN A 163 1.50 27.16 -3.12
C GLN A 163 1.89 28.05 -4.31
N ASN A 164 2.77 27.64 -5.22
CA ASN A 164 3.34 28.57 -6.18
C ASN A 164 3.45 28.03 -7.61
N MET A 165 2.34 28.09 -8.35
CA MET A 165 2.31 27.77 -9.78
C MET A 165 3.35 28.56 -10.62
N LYS A 166 3.91 29.67 -10.10
CA LYS A 166 4.98 30.42 -10.76
C LYS A 166 6.29 29.61 -10.83
N PHE A 167 6.56 28.75 -9.86
CA PHE A 167 7.72 27.86 -9.87
C PHE A 167 7.59 26.80 -10.96
N VAL A 168 6.42 26.18 -11.10
CA VAL A 168 6.13 25.17 -12.12
C VAL A 168 6.27 25.74 -13.54
N LYS A 169 5.70 26.92 -13.80
CA LYS A 169 5.81 27.58 -15.11
C LYS A 169 7.24 28.00 -15.47
N LYS A 170 8.07 28.28 -14.49
CA LYS A 170 9.48 28.61 -14.70
C LYS A 170 10.37 27.37 -14.82
N ALA A 171 10.05 26.26 -14.17
CA ALA A 171 10.76 24.98 -14.28
C ALA A 171 10.61 24.33 -15.66
N VAL A 172 9.46 24.48 -16.32
CA VAL A 172 9.12 23.85 -17.60
C VAL A 172 9.84 24.46 -18.82
N LYS A 173 10.40 25.67 -18.74
CA LYS A 173 11.11 26.32 -19.86
C LYS A 173 12.62 26.42 -19.63
N GLY A 174 13.35 25.32 -19.92
CA GLY A 174 14.77 25.38 -20.23
C GLY A 174 15.72 25.75 -19.07
N ARG A 175 15.42 25.40 -17.82
CA ARG A 175 16.29 25.66 -16.68
C ARG A 175 17.32 24.57 -16.47
N PRO A 176 18.54 24.93 -16.01
CA PRO A 176 19.52 23.96 -15.55
C PRO A 176 18.98 23.17 -14.35
N LEU A 177 19.23 21.87 -14.34
CA LEU A 177 18.91 20.86 -13.31
C LEU A 177 19.41 21.20 -11.88
N GLY A 178 19.45 22.34 -11.41
CA GLY A 178 19.90 22.71 -10.07
C GLY A 178 18.97 23.71 -9.37
N THR A 179 18.17 24.44 -10.17
CA THR A 179 17.29 25.47 -9.61
C THR A 179 16.00 24.92 -9.01
N GLU A 180 15.54 23.74 -9.46
CA GLU A 180 14.39 23.04 -8.88
C GLU A 180 14.64 22.64 -7.43
N ASN A 181 15.85 22.26 -7.10
CA ASN A 181 16.24 21.81 -5.78
C ASN A 181 16.09 22.90 -4.71
N ALA A 182 16.42 24.15 -5.02
CA ALA A 182 16.25 25.26 -4.10
C ALA A 182 14.77 25.48 -3.75
N TYR A 183 13.90 25.45 -4.76
CA TYR A 183 12.46 25.62 -4.53
C TYR A 183 11.83 24.46 -3.77
N ASN A 184 12.29 23.22 -4.02
CA ASN A 184 11.83 22.06 -3.25
C ASN A 184 12.21 22.19 -1.77
N ARG A 185 13.43 22.67 -1.49
CA ARG A 185 13.89 22.93 -0.14
C ARG A 185 13.06 24.02 0.54
N GLU A 186 12.94 25.18 -0.05
CA GLU A 186 12.17 26.30 0.50
C GLU A 186 10.72 25.90 0.80
N ALA A 187 10.08 25.20 -0.14
CA ALA A 187 8.71 24.71 0.04
C ALA A 187 8.63 23.66 1.17
N LEU A 188 9.60 22.75 1.29
CA LEU A 188 9.61 21.75 2.35
C LEU A 188 9.69 22.41 3.73
N PHE A 189 10.52 23.45 3.89
CA PHE A 189 10.63 24.23 5.12
C PHE A 189 9.31 24.93 5.45
N GLU A 190 8.67 25.53 4.46
CA GLU A 190 7.36 26.18 4.67
C GLU A 190 6.28 25.17 5.04
N ILE A 191 6.23 24.02 4.39
CA ILE A 191 5.32 22.92 4.71
C ILE A 191 5.50 22.48 6.17
N PHE A 192 6.74 22.21 6.62
CA PHE A 192 6.98 21.84 8.01
C PHE A 192 6.59 22.94 8.99
N LYS A 193 6.95 24.19 8.70
CA LYS A 193 6.57 25.35 9.51
C LYS A 193 5.05 25.47 9.66
N ASN A 194 4.29 25.28 8.59
CA ASN A 194 2.84 25.38 8.62
C ASN A 194 2.21 24.16 9.32
N ALA A 195 2.71 22.95 9.09
CA ALA A 195 2.28 21.76 9.82
C ALA A 195 2.50 21.91 11.33
N ARG A 196 3.63 22.49 11.75
CA ARG A 196 3.91 22.80 13.17
C ARG A 196 2.92 23.78 13.79
N LYS A 197 2.45 24.77 13.04
CA LYS A 197 1.39 25.68 13.54
C LYS A 197 0.09 24.94 13.85
N ILE A 198 -0.18 23.83 13.15
CA ILE A 198 -1.38 23.01 13.33
C ILE A 198 -1.22 22.02 14.47
N CYS A 199 -0.10 21.30 14.53
CA CYS A 199 0.08 20.17 15.46
C CYS A 199 0.92 20.49 16.70
N GLY A 200 1.56 21.67 16.77
CA GLY A 200 2.49 22.01 17.87
C GLY A 200 3.70 21.06 17.89
N ASP A 201 4.05 20.59 19.08
CA ASP A 201 5.23 19.74 19.32
C ASP A 201 5.02 18.24 19.02
N ARG A 202 3.85 17.86 18.51
CA ARG A 202 3.58 16.47 18.16
C ARG A 202 4.52 15.99 17.06
N PRO A 203 4.96 14.71 17.08
CA PRO A 203 5.90 14.22 16.10
C PRO A 203 5.34 14.26 14.67
N LEU A 204 6.18 14.69 13.73
CA LEU A 204 5.92 14.68 12.30
C LEU A 204 6.96 13.80 11.60
N ALA A 205 6.50 12.98 10.67
CA ALA A 205 7.36 12.21 9.79
C ALA A 205 7.54 12.90 8.43
N CYS A 206 8.66 12.59 7.78
CA CYS A 206 8.92 12.93 6.38
C CYS A 206 9.14 11.64 5.58
N ASN A 207 8.33 11.43 4.54
CA ASN A 207 8.52 10.32 3.62
C ASN A 207 9.40 10.73 2.44
N ILE A 208 10.49 10.00 2.23
CA ILE A 208 11.50 10.26 1.21
C ILE A 208 11.76 8.98 0.42
N LEU A 209 11.53 9.00 -0.88
CA LEU A 209 11.82 7.86 -1.75
C LEU A 209 13.35 7.69 -1.89
N HIS A 210 13.88 6.51 -1.59
CA HIS A 210 15.31 6.21 -1.77
C HIS A 210 15.76 6.33 -3.22
N ALA A 211 14.87 6.03 -4.17
CA ALA A 211 15.15 6.08 -5.61
C ALA A 211 15.27 7.50 -6.21
N ILE A 212 15.08 8.57 -5.43
CA ILE A 212 15.32 9.93 -5.96
C ILE A 212 16.80 10.23 -6.12
N ASN A 213 17.15 10.98 -7.18
CA ASN A 213 18.57 11.26 -7.49
C ASN A 213 19.29 12.05 -6.40
N ASP A 214 18.57 12.92 -5.67
CA ASP A 214 19.10 13.78 -4.62
C ASP A 214 18.79 13.29 -3.21
N TYR A 215 18.68 11.97 -3.00
CA TYR A 215 18.22 11.37 -1.74
C TYR A 215 18.89 11.96 -0.49
N ALA A 216 20.21 11.96 -0.45
CA ALA A 216 20.95 12.46 0.71
C ALA A 216 20.65 13.93 1.01
N ARG A 217 20.54 14.76 -0.03
CA ARG A 217 20.21 16.17 0.12
C ARG A 217 18.79 16.36 0.65
N VAL A 218 17.81 15.64 0.12
CA VAL A 218 16.42 15.73 0.58
C VAL A 218 16.27 15.23 2.01
N VAL A 219 17.04 14.21 2.41
CA VAL A 219 17.10 13.79 3.83
C VAL A 219 17.61 14.94 4.69
N ASN A 220 18.72 15.59 4.32
CA ASN A 220 19.25 16.71 5.09
C ASN A 220 18.26 17.89 5.14
N ASP A 221 17.60 18.23 4.01
CA ASP A 221 16.58 19.27 3.97
C ASP A 221 15.41 18.96 4.94
N ALA A 222 14.98 17.68 5.02
CA ALA A 222 13.92 17.27 5.94
C ALA A 222 14.36 17.33 7.42
N LEU A 223 15.60 16.96 7.70
CA LEU A 223 16.20 17.07 9.05
C LEU A 223 16.25 18.52 9.51
N GLU A 224 16.77 19.40 8.68
CA GLU A 224 16.85 20.84 8.96
C GLU A 224 15.47 21.50 9.04
N ALA A 225 14.47 21.02 8.27
CA ALA A 225 13.09 21.47 8.37
C ALA A 225 12.37 21.02 9.67
N GLY A 226 12.98 20.09 10.45
CA GLY A 226 12.47 19.66 11.75
C GLY A 226 11.64 18.37 11.71
N ALA A 227 11.93 17.46 10.78
CA ALA A 227 11.35 16.13 10.80
C ALA A 227 11.80 15.35 12.03
N ASN A 228 10.86 14.72 12.75
CA ASN A 228 11.16 13.86 13.89
C ASN A 228 11.47 12.42 13.47
N ILE A 229 10.87 12.00 12.34
CA ILE A 229 10.95 10.64 11.84
C ILE A 229 11.17 10.69 10.33
N ILE A 230 12.18 9.99 9.83
CA ILE A 230 12.40 9.81 8.39
C ILE A 230 11.86 8.43 7.98
N VAL A 231 10.82 8.43 7.16
CA VAL A 231 10.25 7.21 6.55
C VAL A 231 10.81 7.07 5.14
N THR A 232 11.33 5.89 4.79
CA THR A 232 11.94 5.72 3.48
C THR A 232 11.66 4.35 2.88
N GLY A 233 11.34 4.35 1.58
CA GLY A 233 11.03 3.18 0.77
C GLY A 233 11.51 3.36 -0.67
N ALA A 234 11.01 2.56 -1.60
CA ALA A 234 11.45 2.53 -3.00
C ALA A 234 12.96 2.25 -3.15
N GLY A 235 13.43 1.21 -2.47
CA GLY A 235 14.82 0.76 -2.42
C GLY A 235 15.28 0.41 -1.01
N LEU A 236 16.58 0.08 -0.87
CA LEU A 236 17.19 -0.24 0.42
C LEU A 236 18.04 0.95 0.88
N PRO A 237 17.60 1.76 1.85
CA PRO A 237 18.27 3.00 2.28
C PRO A 237 19.42 2.70 3.24
N LEU A 238 20.44 1.97 2.78
CA LEU A 238 21.50 1.43 3.64
C LEU A 238 22.40 2.51 4.26
N GLU A 239 22.48 3.68 3.63
CA GLU A 239 23.26 4.84 4.08
C GLU A 239 22.50 5.77 5.04
N LEU A 240 21.19 5.61 5.23
CA LEU A 240 20.37 6.51 6.04
C LEU A 240 20.90 6.74 7.47
N PRO A 241 21.38 5.72 8.20
CA PRO A 241 21.98 5.93 9.51
C PRO A 241 23.14 6.95 9.53
N LYS A 242 23.93 7.00 8.44
CA LYS A 242 25.04 7.95 8.32
C LYS A 242 24.54 9.37 8.08
N LEU A 243 23.45 9.52 7.30
CA LEU A 243 22.86 10.83 7.01
C LEU A 243 22.21 11.46 8.24
N VAL A 244 21.67 10.65 9.16
CA VAL A 244 21.04 11.14 10.40
C VAL A 244 22.00 11.17 11.60
N LYS A 245 23.28 10.94 11.40
CA LYS A 245 24.28 10.80 12.49
C LYS A 245 24.29 11.98 13.44
N ASP A 246 24.23 13.19 12.91
CA ASP A 246 24.28 14.44 13.67
C ASP A 246 22.91 14.86 14.24
N TYR A 247 21.88 14.02 14.03
CA TYR A 247 20.50 14.19 14.51
C TYR A 247 20.09 12.98 15.36
N PRO A 248 20.66 12.80 16.57
CA PRO A 248 20.44 11.59 17.39
C PRO A 248 18.99 11.38 17.76
N ASP A 249 18.22 12.45 17.84
CA ASP A 249 16.81 12.45 18.18
C ASP A 249 15.87 12.05 17.04
N VAL A 250 16.36 12.02 15.80
CA VAL A 250 15.54 11.63 14.64
C VAL A 250 15.50 10.13 14.51
N GLU A 251 14.30 9.59 14.41
CA GLU A 251 14.07 8.16 14.17
C GLU A 251 14.01 7.84 12.68
N ILE A 252 14.43 6.62 12.34
CA ILE A 252 14.45 6.14 10.95
C ILE A 252 13.58 4.90 10.80
N VAL A 253 12.71 4.92 9.79
CA VAL A 253 11.70 3.89 9.56
C VAL A 253 11.76 3.43 8.11
N PRO A 254 12.22 2.20 7.83
CA PRO A 254 12.23 1.66 6.49
C PRO A 254 10.85 1.11 6.10
N ILE A 255 10.53 1.16 4.80
CA ILE A 255 9.39 0.44 4.21
C ILE A 255 9.92 -0.82 3.53
N VAL A 256 9.35 -1.96 3.87
CA VAL A 256 9.75 -3.28 3.33
C VAL A 256 8.53 -4.11 2.91
N SER A 257 8.74 -5.02 1.96
CA SER A 257 7.73 -6.00 1.53
C SER A 257 8.20 -7.45 1.73
N SER A 258 9.32 -7.67 2.45
CA SER A 258 9.83 -9.01 2.72
C SER A 258 10.77 -9.06 3.95
N ALA A 259 10.81 -10.21 4.62
CA ALA A 259 11.74 -10.48 5.72
C ALA A 259 13.22 -10.37 5.28
N ARG A 260 13.52 -10.74 4.02
CA ARG A 260 14.86 -10.59 3.46
C ARG A 260 15.31 -9.12 3.39
N ALA A 261 14.43 -8.22 2.96
CA ALA A 261 14.72 -6.78 2.91
C ALA A 261 14.98 -6.24 4.32
N LEU A 262 14.12 -6.57 5.28
CA LEU A 262 14.29 -6.17 6.68
C LEU A 262 15.63 -6.66 7.25
N LYS A 263 15.97 -7.94 7.04
CA LYS A 263 17.24 -8.52 7.48
C LYS A 263 18.47 -7.74 6.96
N ILE A 264 18.45 -7.40 5.66
CA ILE A 264 19.56 -6.66 5.04
C ILE A 264 19.68 -5.27 5.67
N ILE A 265 18.57 -4.56 5.83
CA ILE A 265 18.52 -3.23 6.43
C ILE A 265 19.03 -3.29 7.88
N CYS A 266 18.44 -4.14 8.72
CA CYS A 266 18.84 -4.26 10.13
C CYS A 266 20.32 -4.59 10.30
N LYS A 267 20.85 -5.55 9.49
CA LYS A 267 22.27 -5.89 9.52
C LYS A 267 23.16 -4.69 9.20
N LYS A 268 22.81 -3.93 8.16
CA LYS A 268 23.62 -2.77 7.72
C LYS A 268 23.49 -1.58 8.66
N TRP A 269 22.27 -1.32 9.14
CA TRP A 269 22.02 -0.20 10.06
C TRP A 269 22.63 -0.44 11.45
N LYS A 270 22.56 -1.68 11.97
CA LYS A 270 23.26 -2.04 13.21
C LYS A 270 24.76 -1.82 13.11
N ALA A 271 25.37 -2.19 11.97
CA ALA A 271 26.79 -1.96 11.72
C ALA A 271 27.15 -0.46 11.61
N ALA A 272 26.18 0.39 11.28
CA ALA A 272 26.31 1.84 11.24
C ALA A 272 25.91 2.53 12.57
N GLY A 273 25.59 1.77 13.61
CA GLY A 273 25.32 2.26 14.97
C GLY A 273 23.88 2.72 15.23
N LYS A 274 22.92 2.47 14.33
CA LYS A 274 21.52 2.85 14.54
C LYS A 274 20.58 1.74 14.07
N MET A 275 19.53 1.48 14.83
CA MET A 275 18.48 0.52 14.49
C MET A 275 17.23 1.25 14.00
N PRO A 276 16.30 0.56 13.31
CA PRO A 276 15.00 1.14 13.01
C PRO A 276 14.23 1.53 14.27
N GLY A 277 13.61 2.72 14.27
CA GLY A 277 12.64 3.11 15.29
C GLY A 277 11.30 2.38 15.16
N ALA A 278 10.96 1.97 13.93
CA ALA A 278 9.84 1.11 13.54
C ALA A 278 10.12 0.53 12.15
N VAL A 279 9.29 -0.39 11.67
CA VAL A 279 9.30 -0.87 10.28
C VAL A 279 7.89 -0.80 9.70
N ILE A 280 7.77 -0.27 8.48
CA ILE A 280 6.51 -0.32 7.72
C ILE A 280 6.57 -1.54 6.78
N VAL A 281 5.55 -2.40 6.88
CA VAL A 281 5.38 -3.58 6.02
C VAL A 281 4.30 -3.27 5.00
N GLU A 282 4.70 -3.12 3.74
CA GLU A 282 3.79 -2.72 2.67
C GLU A 282 3.40 -3.90 1.79
N GLY A 283 2.09 -4.19 1.76
CA GLY A 283 1.48 -5.20 0.89
C GLY A 283 1.03 -4.63 -0.46
N PRO A 284 0.73 -5.50 -1.44
CA PRO A 284 0.47 -5.13 -2.83
C PRO A 284 -0.89 -4.45 -3.07
N LYS A 285 -1.71 -4.25 -2.03
CA LYS A 285 -2.96 -3.48 -2.11
C LYS A 285 -2.75 -1.99 -1.86
N SER A 286 -1.52 -1.54 -1.66
CA SER A 286 -1.17 -0.12 -1.53
C SER A 286 -1.45 0.67 -2.82
N GLY A 287 -1.53 1.99 -2.70
CA GLY A 287 -1.59 2.92 -3.83
C GLY A 287 -0.18 3.29 -4.32
N GLY A 288 -0.09 3.80 -5.54
CA GLY A 288 1.17 4.19 -6.12
C GLY A 288 2.04 3.02 -6.58
N HIS A 289 3.35 3.22 -6.59
CA HIS A 289 4.30 2.21 -7.06
C HIS A 289 4.34 1.01 -6.12
N GLN A 290 4.37 -0.18 -6.70
CA GLN A 290 4.37 -1.44 -5.98
C GLN A 290 5.79 -1.97 -5.81
N GLY A 291 6.11 -2.52 -4.63
CA GLY A 291 7.41 -3.12 -4.34
C GLY A 291 7.61 -4.54 -4.93
N ALA A 292 6.72 -4.99 -5.81
CA ALA A 292 6.71 -6.31 -6.42
C ALA A 292 6.46 -6.22 -7.93
N LYS A 293 6.81 -7.26 -8.70
CA LYS A 293 6.50 -7.35 -10.12
C LYS A 293 4.99 -7.52 -10.35
N TYR A 294 4.54 -7.20 -11.56
CA TYR A 294 3.12 -7.27 -11.91
C TYR A 294 2.50 -8.64 -11.59
N GLU A 295 3.18 -9.72 -11.92
CA GLU A 295 2.72 -11.10 -11.73
C GLU A 295 2.63 -11.48 -10.25
N GLU A 296 3.46 -10.87 -9.41
CA GLU A 296 3.55 -11.12 -7.97
C GLU A 296 2.46 -10.39 -7.17
N LEU A 297 1.90 -9.29 -7.71
CA LEU A 297 0.93 -8.45 -7.00
C LEU A 297 -0.35 -9.18 -6.58
N PHE A 298 -0.67 -10.26 -7.28
CA PHE A 298 -1.89 -11.03 -7.05
C PHE A 298 -1.62 -12.40 -6.41
N ALA A 299 -0.35 -12.75 -6.21
CA ALA A 299 0.03 -14.00 -5.61
C ALA A 299 -0.28 -14.00 -4.11
N PRO A 300 -0.91 -15.06 -3.56
CA PRO A 300 -1.31 -15.13 -2.15
C PRO A 300 -0.14 -14.93 -1.18
N GLU A 301 1.04 -15.44 -1.53
CA GLU A 301 2.26 -15.34 -0.72
C GLU A 301 2.82 -13.92 -0.62
N HIS A 302 2.39 -13.02 -1.49
CA HIS A 302 2.79 -11.60 -1.48
C HIS A 302 1.76 -10.69 -0.78
N GLN A 303 0.57 -11.22 -0.43
CA GLN A 303 -0.42 -10.43 0.28
C GLN A 303 0.06 -10.04 1.69
N LEU A 304 -0.41 -8.92 2.20
CA LEU A 304 0.03 -8.36 3.49
C LEU A 304 -0.08 -9.39 4.61
N GLU A 305 -1.16 -10.16 4.63
CA GLU A 305 -1.44 -11.19 5.62
C GLU A 305 -0.42 -12.35 5.58
N ALA A 306 0.17 -12.61 4.42
CA ALA A 306 1.17 -13.66 4.24
C ALA A 306 2.60 -13.19 4.51
N ILE A 307 2.91 -11.92 4.19
CA ILE A 307 4.27 -11.38 4.38
C ILE A 307 4.53 -10.89 5.81
N LEU A 308 3.48 -10.53 6.56
CA LEU A 308 3.60 -9.97 7.89
C LEU A 308 4.21 -10.94 8.92
N PRO A 309 3.74 -12.21 9.07
CA PRO A 309 4.31 -13.13 10.06
C PRO A 309 5.81 -13.40 9.88
N PRO A 310 6.35 -13.70 8.69
CA PRO A 310 7.79 -13.91 8.52
C PRO A 310 8.61 -12.63 8.74
N ILE A 311 8.03 -11.43 8.49
CA ILE A 311 8.70 -10.16 8.81
C ILE A 311 8.74 -9.97 10.33
N LYS A 312 7.67 -10.32 11.05
CA LYS A 312 7.66 -10.31 12.51
C LYS A 312 8.71 -11.23 13.09
N GLU A 313 8.80 -12.48 12.63
CA GLU A 313 9.84 -13.43 13.05
C GLU A 313 11.26 -12.90 12.79
N GLU A 314 11.46 -12.19 11.69
CA GLU A 314 12.76 -11.58 11.40
C GLU A 314 13.03 -10.37 12.31
N ARG A 315 12.03 -9.49 12.53
CA ARG A 315 12.14 -8.33 13.42
C ARG A 315 12.54 -8.76 14.84
N ASP A 316 11.93 -9.81 15.37
CA ASP A 316 12.16 -10.31 16.73
C ASP A 316 13.63 -10.72 16.99
N LYS A 317 14.41 -10.97 15.92
CA LYS A 317 15.87 -11.23 16.02
C LYS A 317 16.70 -9.97 16.20
N TRP A 318 16.12 -8.79 15.92
CA TRP A 318 16.83 -7.51 15.92
C TRP A 318 16.41 -6.55 17.04
N GLY A 319 15.26 -6.78 17.65
CA GLY A 319 14.66 -5.95 18.70
C GLY A 319 13.14 -6.05 18.68
N ASP A 320 12.47 -5.18 19.42
CA ASP A 320 11.00 -5.13 19.53
C ASP A 320 10.41 -3.81 18.99
N PHE A 321 11.13 -3.15 18.06
CA PHE A 321 10.61 -1.94 17.43
C PHE A 321 9.28 -2.23 16.69
N PRO A 322 8.31 -1.29 16.67
CA PRO A 322 6.97 -1.53 16.14
C PRO A 322 6.94 -1.95 14.67
N ILE A 323 6.01 -2.83 14.34
CA ILE A 323 5.64 -3.21 12.98
C ILE A 323 4.38 -2.45 12.60
N ILE A 324 4.46 -1.65 11.54
CA ILE A 324 3.36 -0.86 11.00
C ILE A 324 2.93 -1.49 9.68
N ALA A 325 1.72 -2.05 9.63
CA ALA A 325 1.21 -2.71 8.43
C ALA A 325 0.55 -1.70 7.47
N ALA A 326 0.79 -1.84 6.17
CA ALA A 326 0.30 -0.95 5.12
C ALA A 326 -0.23 -1.68 3.89
N GLY A 327 -1.23 -1.11 3.23
CA GLY A 327 -1.78 -1.61 1.97
C GLY A 327 -3.09 -2.37 2.12
N GLY A 328 -4.20 -1.76 1.66
CA GLY A 328 -5.53 -2.37 1.66
C GLY A 328 -6.33 -2.22 2.96
N ILE A 329 -5.80 -1.56 3.96
CA ILE A 329 -6.48 -1.32 5.24
C ILE A 329 -7.41 -0.12 5.06
N TRP A 330 -8.69 -0.26 5.46
CA TRP A 330 -9.72 0.73 5.21
C TRP A 330 -10.52 1.17 6.44
N ASP A 331 -10.90 0.23 7.31
CA ASP A 331 -11.77 0.45 8.46
C ASP A 331 -11.22 -0.18 9.75
N ASN A 332 -11.93 -0.02 10.86
CA ASN A 332 -11.57 -0.55 12.17
C ASN A 332 -11.41 -2.08 12.18
N ASN A 333 -12.25 -2.81 11.39
CA ASN A 333 -12.15 -4.26 11.31
C ASN A 333 -10.86 -4.69 10.59
N ASP A 334 -10.49 -4.01 9.50
CA ASP A 334 -9.22 -4.25 8.82
C ASP A 334 -8.03 -4.00 9.75
N ILE A 335 -8.08 -2.91 10.55
CA ILE A 335 -7.05 -2.60 11.55
C ILE A 335 -6.92 -3.75 12.57
N LYS A 336 -8.03 -4.17 13.17
CA LYS A 336 -8.01 -5.27 14.15
C LYS A 336 -7.54 -6.59 13.56
N ASN A 337 -8.00 -6.91 12.33
CA ASN A 337 -7.58 -8.12 11.64
C ASN A 337 -6.08 -8.18 11.42
N ILE A 338 -5.47 -7.08 10.98
CA ILE A 338 -4.03 -7.06 10.71
C ILE A 338 -3.19 -7.01 12.00
N MET A 339 -3.69 -6.34 13.04
CA MET A 339 -3.05 -6.36 14.36
C MET A 339 -3.09 -7.75 15.00
N ALA A 340 -4.17 -8.51 14.79
CA ALA A 340 -4.24 -9.92 15.21
C ALA A 340 -3.16 -10.81 14.58
N LEU A 341 -2.62 -10.41 13.42
CA LEU A 341 -1.51 -11.09 12.74
C LEU A 341 -0.12 -10.63 13.20
N GLY A 342 -0.07 -9.68 14.15
CA GLY A 342 1.16 -9.24 14.79
C GLY A 342 1.70 -7.89 14.31
N ALA A 343 0.88 -7.06 13.68
CA ALA A 343 1.17 -5.63 13.52
C ALA A 343 0.91 -4.89 14.84
N ASP A 344 1.71 -3.87 15.12
CA ASP A 344 1.57 -2.99 16.29
C ASP A 344 0.78 -1.73 15.94
N ALA A 345 0.76 -1.36 14.65
CA ALA A 345 0.05 -0.21 14.12
C ALA A 345 -0.25 -0.40 12.63
N VAL A 346 -0.99 0.54 12.05
CA VAL A 346 -1.31 0.55 10.62
C VAL A 346 -0.87 1.84 9.94
N GLN A 347 -0.48 1.75 8.67
CA GLN A 347 -0.32 2.92 7.80
C GLN A 347 -1.40 2.92 6.73
N MET A 348 -2.07 4.06 6.58
CA MET A 348 -3.16 4.27 5.62
C MET A 348 -2.86 5.51 4.78
N GLY A 349 -3.03 5.40 3.47
CA GLY A 349 -2.89 6.54 2.54
C GLY A 349 -4.24 6.97 1.99
N THR A 350 -4.80 6.19 1.07
CA THR A 350 -5.99 6.54 0.27
C THR A 350 -7.20 6.92 1.13
N ARG A 351 -7.39 6.31 2.30
CA ARG A 351 -8.48 6.66 3.21
C ARG A 351 -8.39 8.12 3.67
N PHE A 352 -7.17 8.63 3.89
CA PHE A 352 -6.93 10.04 4.26
C PHE A 352 -7.05 11.02 3.09
N ILE A 353 -7.02 10.57 1.82
CA ILE A 353 -7.32 11.45 0.69
C ILE A 353 -8.78 11.94 0.77
N GLY A 354 -9.67 11.11 1.31
CA GLY A 354 -11.08 11.42 1.55
C GLY A 354 -11.33 12.41 2.70
N THR A 355 -10.38 13.28 3.00
CA THR A 355 -10.55 14.27 4.07
C THR A 355 -10.52 15.70 3.54
N TYR A 356 -11.23 16.61 4.22
CA TYR A 356 -11.22 18.03 3.90
C TYR A 356 -9.82 18.63 4.04
N GLU A 357 -9.01 18.11 4.98
CA GLU A 357 -7.65 18.58 5.25
C GLU A 357 -6.60 18.02 4.27
N CYS A 358 -6.93 17.02 3.46
CA CYS A 358 -6.02 16.55 2.41
C CYS A 358 -5.62 17.72 1.50
N ASP A 359 -4.30 17.85 1.25
CA ASP A 359 -3.74 18.99 0.50
C ASP A 359 -3.98 18.88 -1.02
N ALA A 360 -4.43 17.71 -1.50
CA ALA A 360 -4.76 17.50 -2.91
C ALA A 360 -5.90 18.41 -3.38
N SER A 361 -5.96 18.68 -4.69
CA SER A 361 -7.07 19.39 -5.31
C SER A 361 -8.42 18.69 -5.09
N ASP A 362 -9.50 19.47 -5.08
CA ASP A 362 -10.85 18.91 -4.98
C ASP A 362 -11.18 17.98 -6.16
N VAL A 363 -10.59 18.25 -7.33
CA VAL A 363 -10.70 17.37 -8.50
C VAL A 363 -10.13 15.98 -8.22
N LEU A 364 -8.97 15.88 -7.54
CA LEU A 364 -8.39 14.59 -7.16
C LEU A 364 -9.31 13.84 -6.20
N LYS A 365 -9.87 14.53 -5.21
CA LYS A 365 -10.84 13.96 -4.26
C LYS A 365 -12.09 13.47 -4.99
N GLN A 366 -12.61 14.27 -5.93
CA GLN A 366 -13.79 13.92 -6.73
C GLN A 366 -13.55 12.68 -7.59
N VAL A 367 -12.37 12.55 -8.22
CA VAL A 367 -11.99 11.34 -8.98
C VAL A 367 -12.09 10.07 -8.12
N LEU A 368 -11.71 10.14 -6.84
CA LEU A 368 -11.82 9.01 -5.93
C LEU A 368 -13.24 8.76 -5.46
N LEU A 369 -14.03 9.81 -5.19
CA LEU A 369 -15.45 9.70 -4.81
C LEU A 369 -16.31 9.03 -5.89
N GLU A 370 -15.97 9.26 -7.17
CA GLU A 370 -16.68 8.71 -8.32
C GLU A 370 -16.15 7.34 -8.74
N ALA A 371 -14.96 6.95 -8.28
CA ALA A 371 -14.32 5.70 -8.68
C ALA A 371 -15.13 4.48 -8.25
N LYS A 372 -15.21 3.50 -9.15
CA LYS A 372 -15.73 2.16 -8.89
C LYS A 372 -14.58 1.18 -8.73
N GLU A 373 -14.86 -0.04 -8.27
CA GLU A 373 -13.84 -1.07 -8.06
C GLU A 373 -13.07 -1.38 -9.36
N GLU A 374 -13.77 -1.46 -10.48
CA GLU A 374 -13.20 -1.71 -11.81
C GLU A 374 -12.33 -0.56 -12.34
N ASP A 375 -12.46 0.64 -11.76
CA ASP A 375 -11.63 1.78 -12.13
C ASP A 375 -10.26 1.78 -11.43
N ILE A 376 -10.08 0.95 -10.40
CA ILE A 376 -8.80 0.83 -9.71
C ILE A 376 -7.92 -0.21 -10.44
N VAL A 377 -6.94 0.27 -11.18
CA VAL A 377 -6.14 -0.57 -12.09
C VAL A 377 -4.65 -0.52 -11.77
N ILE A 378 -3.92 -1.54 -12.23
CA ILE A 378 -2.46 -1.53 -12.24
C ILE A 378 -1.99 -0.97 -13.57
N VAL A 379 -1.10 0.00 -13.49
CA VAL A 379 -0.52 0.71 -14.64
C VAL A 379 0.99 0.51 -14.71
N SER A 380 1.52 0.49 -15.92
CA SER A 380 2.95 0.55 -16.14
C SER A 380 3.48 1.96 -15.81
N SER A 381 4.63 2.04 -15.18
CA SER A 381 5.27 3.30 -14.81
C SER A 381 6.64 3.45 -15.47
N PRO A 382 7.03 4.69 -15.85
CA PRO A 382 8.33 4.96 -16.43
C PRO A 382 9.51 4.68 -15.48
N VAL A 383 9.24 4.39 -14.22
CA VAL A 383 10.28 4.00 -13.23
C VAL A 383 10.48 2.48 -13.13
N GLY A 384 9.84 1.70 -14.01
CA GLY A 384 10.06 0.26 -14.12
C GLY A 384 9.27 -0.60 -13.12
N TYR A 385 8.51 0.00 -12.20
CA TYR A 385 7.62 -0.71 -11.27
C TYR A 385 6.16 -0.50 -11.63
N PRO A 386 5.28 -1.50 -11.48
CA PRO A 386 3.85 -1.28 -11.65
C PRO A 386 3.32 -0.28 -10.62
N GLY A 387 2.31 0.50 -10.98
CA GLY A 387 1.63 1.44 -10.09
C GLY A 387 0.14 1.11 -9.99
N ARG A 388 -0.50 1.44 -8.85
CA ARG A 388 -1.95 1.32 -8.71
C ARG A 388 -2.58 2.70 -8.75
N ALA A 389 -3.54 2.89 -9.67
CA ALA A 389 -4.17 4.19 -9.93
C ALA A 389 -5.63 4.06 -10.33
N VAL A 390 -6.36 5.17 -10.28
CA VAL A 390 -7.69 5.28 -10.88
C VAL A 390 -7.56 5.40 -12.40
N LYS A 391 -8.34 4.66 -13.16
CA LYS A 391 -8.38 4.62 -14.63
C LYS A 391 -8.98 5.91 -15.21
N THR A 392 -8.20 6.98 -15.19
CA THR A 392 -8.54 8.28 -15.77
C THR A 392 -8.17 8.38 -17.25
N ASN A 393 -8.34 9.56 -17.83
CA ASN A 393 -8.12 9.79 -19.26
C ASN A 393 -6.67 9.53 -19.69
N LEU A 394 -5.70 9.94 -18.88
CA LEU A 394 -4.29 9.63 -19.13
C LEU A 394 -4.10 8.12 -19.38
N ILE A 395 -4.63 7.28 -18.48
CA ILE A 395 -4.45 5.82 -18.55
C ILE A 395 -5.20 5.21 -19.73
N LYS A 396 -6.40 5.76 -20.06
CA LYS A 396 -7.20 5.29 -21.20
C LYS A 396 -6.55 5.59 -22.57
N THR A 397 -5.73 6.64 -22.63
CA THR A 397 -5.10 7.13 -23.88
C THR A 397 -3.63 6.81 -24.00
N LEU A 398 -3.07 6.04 -23.04
CA LEU A 398 -1.67 5.60 -23.10
C LEU A 398 -1.47 4.58 -24.21
N GLU A 399 -0.84 5.03 -25.30
CA GLU A 399 -0.31 4.17 -26.35
C GLU A 399 1.15 3.82 -26.05
N PRO A 400 1.56 2.56 -26.17
CA PRO A 400 2.97 2.19 -26.03
C PRO A 400 3.79 2.78 -27.18
N GLY A 401 4.89 3.44 -26.87
CA GLY A 401 6.03 3.55 -27.80
C GLY A 401 6.32 4.89 -28.48
N GLU A 402 5.41 5.84 -28.66
CA GLU A 402 5.65 6.89 -29.65
C GLU A 402 5.90 8.34 -29.16
N LYS A 403 5.52 8.70 -27.94
CA LYS A 403 5.71 10.11 -27.50
C LYS A 403 7.10 10.33 -26.91
N LYS A 404 7.84 11.27 -27.46
CA LYS A 404 9.05 11.83 -26.81
C LYS A 404 8.61 12.53 -25.52
N ILE A 405 9.01 11.94 -24.37
CA ILE A 405 8.75 12.54 -23.07
C ILE A 405 9.85 13.54 -22.79
N GLN A 406 9.47 14.77 -22.53
CA GLN A 406 10.40 15.76 -21.99
C GLN A 406 10.53 15.53 -20.50
N CYS A 407 11.73 15.19 -20.01
CA CYS A 407 12.00 15.12 -18.59
C CYS A 407 12.00 16.51 -17.99
N ILE A 408 11.20 16.73 -16.96
CA ILE A 408 11.07 18.05 -16.31
C ILE A 408 12.03 18.24 -15.13
N SER A 409 12.41 17.17 -14.41
CA SER A 409 13.11 17.34 -13.14
C SER A 409 14.27 16.38 -12.89
N ASN A 410 14.50 15.36 -13.72
CA ASN A 410 15.49 14.31 -13.41
C ASN A 410 15.28 13.69 -12.00
N CYS A 411 14.04 13.44 -11.62
CA CYS A 411 13.65 13.20 -10.24
C CYS A 411 14.05 11.82 -9.68
N VAL A 412 13.95 10.75 -10.48
CA VAL A 412 14.11 9.35 -10.01
C VAL A 412 15.04 8.54 -10.91
N PHE A 413 15.71 7.56 -10.31
CA PHE A 413 16.51 6.55 -10.99
C PHE A 413 16.11 5.14 -10.48
N PRO A 414 15.90 4.15 -11.38
CA PRO A 414 15.90 4.28 -12.84
C PRO A 414 14.63 4.97 -13.36
N CYS A 415 14.76 5.73 -14.46
CA CYS A 415 13.62 6.24 -15.20
C CYS A 415 13.85 5.96 -16.69
N GLU A 416 12.91 5.25 -17.31
CA GLU A 416 13.00 4.85 -18.72
C GLU A 416 12.67 6.00 -19.67
N ARG A 417 13.38 7.12 -19.58
CA ARG A 417 13.20 8.34 -20.38
C ARG A 417 13.21 8.07 -21.87
N GLY A 418 12.27 7.26 -22.31
CA GLY A 418 12.09 7.06 -23.72
C GLY A 418 13.09 6.14 -24.40
N LYS A 419 13.53 5.11 -23.78
CA LYS A 419 14.34 4.06 -24.40
C LYS A 419 13.45 2.87 -24.77
N GLY A 420 13.50 2.45 -26.06
CA GLY A 420 12.92 1.21 -26.56
C GLY A 420 11.42 1.25 -26.94
N ALA A 421 10.96 0.18 -27.58
CA ALA A 421 9.61 0.02 -28.12
C ALA A 421 8.49 -0.11 -27.05
N ASN A 422 8.85 -0.45 -25.81
CA ASN A 422 7.89 -0.63 -24.71
C ASN A 422 7.78 0.58 -23.77
N ARG A 423 8.14 1.71 -24.27
CA ARG A 423 8.21 2.99 -23.59
C ARG A 423 6.86 3.44 -23.03
N VAL A 424 6.81 3.76 -21.74
CA VAL A 424 5.64 4.39 -21.12
C VAL A 424 5.55 5.87 -21.51
N GLY A 425 4.43 6.29 -22.09
CA GLY A 425 4.25 7.58 -22.77
C GLY A 425 4.01 8.80 -21.88
N TYR A 426 4.46 8.83 -20.59
CA TYR A 426 4.28 9.98 -19.69
C TYR A 426 5.46 10.20 -18.74
N CYS A 427 5.60 11.43 -18.21
CA CYS A 427 6.56 11.75 -17.15
C CYS A 427 5.89 11.58 -15.79
N ILE A 428 6.47 10.74 -14.91
CA ILE A 428 5.86 10.46 -13.62
C ILE A 428 5.70 11.71 -12.73
N ALA A 429 6.71 12.56 -12.66
CA ALA A 429 6.68 13.76 -11.83
C ALA A 429 5.64 14.79 -12.37
N ASP A 430 5.57 14.95 -13.69
CA ASP A 430 4.63 15.86 -14.34
C ASP A 430 3.19 15.38 -14.15
N SER A 431 2.92 14.10 -14.43
CA SER A 431 1.56 13.54 -14.29
C SER A 431 1.07 13.50 -12.84
N LEU A 432 1.95 13.28 -11.86
CA LEU A 432 1.59 13.40 -10.44
C LEU A 432 1.35 14.87 -10.04
N GLY A 433 2.16 15.80 -10.56
CA GLY A 433 1.92 17.23 -10.39
C GLY A 433 0.61 17.69 -11.02
N ASP A 434 0.28 17.17 -12.21
CA ASP A 434 -0.99 17.44 -12.88
C ASP A 434 -2.19 16.90 -12.09
N ALA A 435 -2.07 15.75 -11.46
CA ALA A 435 -3.10 15.23 -10.55
C ALA A 435 -3.32 16.15 -9.34
N TYR A 436 -2.23 16.63 -8.73
CA TYR A 436 -2.27 17.62 -7.65
C TYR A 436 -2.98 18.90 -8.09
N LEU A 437 -2.70 19.38 -9.31
CA LEU A 437 -3.32 20.58 -9.89
C LEU A 437 -4.74 20.35 -10.41
N GLY A 438 -5.28 19.14 -10.33
CA GLY A 438 -6.62 18.80 -10.79
C GLY A 438 -6.77 18.69 -12.31
N ARG A 439 -5.70 18.42 -13.04
CA ARG A 439 -5.71 18.27 -14.51
C ARG A 439 -6.09 16.86 -14.91
N LEU A 440 -7.37 16.59 -15.14
CA LEU A 440 -7.92 15.27 -15.44
C LEU A 440 -7.32 14.58 -16.67
N GLN A 441 -6.91 15.36 -17.69
CA GLN A 441 -6.46 14.82 -18.97
C GLN A 441 -5.05 14.21 -18.90
N SER A 442 -4.19 14.77 -18.05
CA SER A 442 -2.77 14.42 -17.95
C SER A 442 -2.35 13.95 -16.56
N GLY A 443 -3.24 14.06 -15.58
CA GLY A 443 -3.00 13.66 -14.20
C GLY A 443 -3.01 12.16 -14.01
N LEU A 444 -2.03 11.65 -13.22
CA LEU A 444 -1.98 10.27 -12.73
C LEU A 444 -2.49 10.24 -11.30
N PHE A 445 -3.65 9.67 -11.09
CA PHE A 445 -4.34 9.64 -9.80
C PHE A 445 -4.09 8.31 -9.09
N PHE A 446 -3.07 8.26 -8.24
CA PHE A 446 -2.76 7.06 -7.47
C PHE A 446 -3.81 6.76 -6.42
N SER A 447 -4.11 5.47 -6.24
CA SER A 447 -5.07 4.96 -5.27
C SER A 447 -4.71 3.56 -4.80
N GLY A 448 -4.95 3.23 -3.55
CA GLY A 448 -4.94 1.86 -3.06
C GLY A 448 -6.13 1.04 -3.59
N ALA A 449 -6.06 -0.27 -3.42
CA ALA A 449 -7.07 -1.19 -3.93
C ALA A 449 -8.50 -0.90 -3.43
N ASN A 450 -8.64 -0.32 -2.24
CA ASN A 450 -9.91 0.01 -1.61
C ASN A 450 -10.38 1.46 -1.86
N GLY A 451 -9.71 2.25 -2.74
CA GLY A 451 -10.05 3.66 -2.96
C GLY A 451 -11.47 3.90 -3.45
N TRP A 452 -12.05 2.96 -4.17
CA TRP A 452 -13.43 2.98 -4.63
C TRP A 452 -14.49 2.96 -3.50
N ARG A 453 -14.07 2.59 -2.27
CA ARG A 453 -14.93 2.60 -1.07
C ARG A 453 -15.15 4.00 -0.52
N LEU A 454 -14.41 5.01 -1.00
CA LEU A 454 -14.61 6.40 -0.62
C LEU A 454 -15.97 6.89 -1.17
N LYS A 455 -16.85 7.38 -0.29
CA LYS A 455 -18.20 7.83 -0.66
C LYS A 455 -18.47 9.27 -0.31
N GLU A 456 -17.73 9.81 0.65
CA GLU A 456 -17.88 11.18 1.13
C GLU A 456 -16.54 11.70 1.67
N LEU A 457 -16.45 13.02 1.80
CA LEU A 457 -15.36 13.68 2.49
C LEU A 457 -15.73 13.90 3.96
N VAL A 458 -14.79 13.58 4.84
CA VAL A 458 -14.93 13.78 6.29
C VAL A 458 -13.79 14.61 6.84
N HIS A 459 -13.89 15.10 8.06
CA HIS A 459 -12.73 15.70 8.72
C HIS A 459 -11.76 14.62 9.23
N VAL A 460 -10.46 14.93 9.25
CA VAL A 460 -9.41 14.04 9.77
C VAL A 460 -9.75 13.53 11.17
N LYS A 461 -10.31 14.39 12.02
CA LYS A 461 -10.71 14.00 13.38
C LYS A 461 -11.77 12.91 13.36
N ASP A 462 -12.83 13.11 12.57
CA ASP A 462 -13.96 12.19 12.51
C ASP A 462 -13.54 10.85 11.92
N LEU A 463 -12.71 10.87 10.86
CA LEU A 463 -12.11 9.67 10.30
C LEU A 463 -11.30 8.89 11.35
N ILE A 464 -10.45 9.57 12.11
CA ILE A 464 -9.62 8.90 13.13
C ILE A 464 -10.50 8.31 14.23
N ASP A 465 -11.55 9.01 14.66
CA ASP A 465 -12.48 8.52 15.67
C ASP A 465 -13.24 7.28 15.16
N GLU A 466 -13.72 7.28 13.90
CA GLU A 466 -14.29 6.10 13.20
C GLU A 466 -13.32 4.93 13.21
N LEU A 467 -12.08 5.16 12.79
CA LEU A 467 -11.05 4.11 12.70
C LEU A 467 -10.70 3.50 14.07
N MET A 468 -10.75 4.29 15.13
CA MET A 468 -10.45 3.83 16.49
C MET A 468 -11.62 3.10 17.13
N THR A 469 -12.86 3.54 16.90
CA THR A 469 -14.05 3.00 17.58
C THR A 469 -14.79 1.94 16.77
N GLY A 470 -14.77 2.03 15.44
CA GLY A 470 -15.58 1.22 14.53
C GLY A 470 -17.04 1.67 14.45
N ASN A 471 -17.35 2.84 15.00
CA ASN A 471 -18.68 3.44 14.93
C ASN A 471 -18.67 4.52 13.83
N ASN A 472 -19.54 4.40 12.86
CA ASN A 472 -19.88 5.45 11.91
C ASN A 472 -20.91 6.38 12.52
#